data_6fdacca269a97af7536c9fea9ce11b21
#
_entry.id   6fdacca269a97af7536c9fea9ce11b21
#
_cell.length_a   1.000
_cell.length_b   1.000
_cell.length_c   1.000
_cell.angle_alpha   90.00
_cell.angle_beta   90.00
_cell.angle_gamma   90.00
#
_symmetry.space_group_name_H-M   'P 1'
#
loop_
_entity.id
_entity.type
_entity.pdbx_description
1 polymer ?
#
loop_
_entity_poly.entity_id
_entity_poly.type
_entity_poly.pdbx_seq_one_letter_code
_entity_poly.pdbx_strand_id
1 'polypeptide(L)'
;MLYEINRRVDWVLVGGRWTRVSVIGTDLFNETLDEIRDNIGNRVVILMIPGNPGNDGFYADFGQKILKCLLLRDERVGNRKRHYLFYTVSHLNHVVLPNELKNSGKHRHYDLFKLDDQVQHKLDFVREQLPMAQKVYILGHSIGAYMMLR
;
A
#
# COMPACT_ATOMS: atom_id res chain seq x y z
N MET A 1 -7.62 24.49 -6.71
CA MET A 1 -7.23 23.51 -7.73
C MET A 1 -7.81 22.14 -7.37
N LEU A 2 -8.38 21.47 -8.36
CA LEU A 2 -8.89 20.12 -8.19
C LEU A 2 -7.79 19.10 -8.48
N TYR A 3 -7.61 18.16 -7.59
CA TYR A 3 -6.68 17.06 -7.79
C TYR A 3 -7.46 15.79 -8.12
N GLU A 4 -7.07 15.11 -9.17
CA GLU A 4 -7.62 13.82 -9.48
C GLU A 4 -6.83 12.75 -8.72
N ILE A 5 -7.48 12.16 -7.72
CA ILE A 5 -6.89 11.13 -6.88
C ILE A 5 -7.49 9.79 -7.31
N ASN A 6 -6.63 8.90 -7.75
CA ASN A 6 -7.01 7.61 -8.29
C ASN A 6 -6.51 6.48 -7.40
N ARG A 7 -7.17 5.32 -7.54
CA ARG A 7 -6.78 4.10 -6.84
C ARG A 7 -6.49 3.01 -7.87
N ARG A 8 -5.36 2.33 -7.67
CA ARG A 8 -5.01 1.16 -8.47
C ARG A 8 -4.82 -0.02 -7.53
N VAL A 9 -5.34 -1.18 -7.93
CA VAL A 9 -5.23 -2.43 -7.18
C VAL A 9 -4.47 -3.42 -8.04
N ASP A 10 -3.41 -3.98 -7.50
CA ASP A 10 -2.56 -4.94 -8.18
C ASP A 10 -2.34 -6.16 -7.31
N TRP A 11 -2.12 -7.30 -7.95
CA TRP A 11 -1.61 -8.51 -7.31
C TRP A 11 -0.11 -8.58 -7.57
N VAL A 12 0.68 -8.60 -6.50
CA VAL A 12 2.14 -8.64 -6.60
C VAL A 12 2.68 -9.76 -5.72
N LEU A 13 3.84 -10.30 -6.09
CA LEU A 13 4.52 -11.30 -5.28
C LEU A 13 5.29 -10.61 -4.15
N VAL A 14 5.03 -11.06 -2.93
CA VAL A 14 5.72 -10.59 -1.73
C VAL A 14 6.19 -11.81 -0.96
N GLY A 15 7.49 -11.97 -0.85
CA GLY A 15 8.08 -13.19 -0.26
C GLY A 15 7.64 -14.45 -0.97
N GLY A 16 7.37 -14.37 -2.27
CA GLY A 16 6.88 -15.48 -3.08
C GLY A 16 5.38 -15.74 -2.96
N ARG A 17 4.63 -14.88 -2.27
CA ARG A 17 3.19 -15.03 -2.06
C ARG A 17 2.41 -13.94 -2.76
N TRP A 18 1.35 -14.30 -3.48
CA TRP A 18 0.50 -13.34 -4.15
C TRP A 18 -0.21 -12.46 -3.13
N THR A 19 -0.10 -11.16 -3.30
CA THR A 19 -0.59 -10.17 -2.34
C THR A 19 -1.35 -9.09 -3.08
N ARG A 20 -2.56 -8.81 -2.63
CA ARG A 20 -3.35 -7.69 -3.15
C ARG A 20 -2.88 -6.40 -2.50
N VAL A 21 -2.46 -5.44 -3.33
CA VAL A 21 -1.95 -4.15 -2.90
C VAL A 21 -2.74 -3.05 -3.57
N SER A 22 -3.20 -2.09 -2.79
CA SER A 22 -3.84 -0.88 -3.28
C SER A 22 -2.85 0.27 -3.18
N VAL A 23 -2.78 1.09 -4.22
CA VAL A 23 -2.07 2.36 -4.16
C VAL A 23 -3.02 3.47 -4.59
N ILE A 24 -3.02 4.55 -3.82
CA ILE A 24 -3.84 5.74 -4.08
C ILE A 24 -2.90 6.91 -4.28
N GLY A 25 -3.13 7.70 -5.32
CA GLY A 25 -2.30 8.85 -5.61
C GLY A 25 -2.80 9.61 -6.82
N THR A 26 -2.05 10.63 -7.20
CA THR A 26 -2.26 11.34 -8.45
C THR A 26 -1.36 10.72 -9.52
N ASP A 27 -1.76 10.85 -10.79
CA ASP A 27 -0.95 10.44 -11.94
C ASP A 27 -0.60 8.94 -12.02
N LEU A 28 -1.33 8.08 -11.30
CA LEU A 28 -1.05 6.64 -11.25
C LEU A 28 -1.17 5.94 -12.61
N PHE A 29 -2.06 6.41 -13.45
CA PHE A 29 -2.32 5.78 -14.75
C PHE A 29 -1.32 6.20 -15.83
N ASN A 30 -0.52 7.21 -15.55
CA ASN A 30 0.48 7.74 -16.48
C ASN A 30 1.88 7.21 -16.19
N GLU A 31 2.03 6.42 -15.15
CA GLU A 31 3.33 5.88 -14.74
C GLU A 31 3.25 4.37 -14.55
N THR A 32 4.32 3.68 -14.92
CA THR A 32 4.48 2.27 -14.59
C THR A 32 4.92 2.14 -13.13
N LEU A 33 4.82 0.93 -12.55
CA LEU A 33 5.35 0.68 -11.21
C LEU A 33 6.84 0.98 -11.12
N ASP A 34 7.59 0.67 -12.17
CA ASP A 34 9.03 0.92 -12.20
C ASP A 34 9.33 2.41 -12.22
N GLU A 35 8.60 3.19 -13.01
CA GLU A 35 8.73 4.65 -13.05
C GLU A 35 8.42 5.27 -11.69
N ILE A 36 7.40 4.75 -10.99
CA ILE A 36 7.07 5.20 -9.64
C ILE A 36 8.22 4.90 -8.68
N ARG A 37 8.88 3.76 -8.81
CA ARG A 37 10.04 3.41 -7.98
C ARG A 37 11.22 4.34 -8.21
N ASP A 38 11.42 4.82 -9.44
CA ASP A 38 12.59 5.62 -9.82
C ASP A 38 12.44 7.10 -9.43
N ASN A 39 11.23 7.59 -9.26
CA ASN A 39 10.98 9.00 -8.97
C ASN A 39 10.94 9.26 -7.46
N ILE A 40 12.09 9.36 -6.82
CA ILE A 40 12.20 9.49 -5.35
C ILE A 40 12.36 10.93 -4.83
N GLY A 41 12.63 11.88 -5.68
CA GLY A 41 13.07 13.23 -5.24
C GLY A 41 12.08 13.98 -4.34
N ASN A 42 10.78 13.87 -4.59
CA ASN A 42 9.75 14.58 -3.82
C ASN A 42 8.61 13.64 -3.40
N ARG A 43 8.87 12.34 -3.37
CA ARG A 43 7.86 11.35 -3.04
C ARG A 43 7.69 11.19 -1.54
N VAL A 44 6.45 11.13 -1.11
CA VAL A 44 6.06 10.78 0.26
C VAL A 44 5.17 9.57 0.20
N VAL A 45 5.55 8.50 0.89
CA VAL A 45 4.79 7.26 0.94
C VAL A 45 4.13 7.11 2.30
N ILE A 46 2.85 6.79 2.29
CA ILE A 46 2.10 6.41 3.48
C ILE A 46 1.75 4.94 3.32
N LEU A 47 2.22 4.11 4.24
CA LEU A 47 1.96 2.68 4.24
C LEU A 47 0.94 2.35 5.32
N MET A 48 -0.22 1.83 4.92
CA MET A 48 -1.28 1.42 5.82
C MET A 48 -1.20 -0.08 6.10
N ILE A 49 -1.05 -0.45 7.36
CA ILE A 49 -1.11 -1.84 7.81
C ILE A 49 -2.51 -2.10 8.36
N PRO A 50 -3.30 -2.96 7.70
CA PRO A 50 -4.71 -3.14 8.04
C PRO A 50 -4.94 -3.82 9.38
N GLY A 51 -6.16 -3.64 9.90
CA GLY A 51 -6.68 -4.42 11.01
C GLY A 51 -7.21 -5.78 10.55
N ASN A 52 -8.28 -6.24 11.18
CA ASN A 52 -8.95 -7.48 10.83
C ASN A 52 -10.42 -7.19 10.51
N PRO A 53 -10.92 -7.49 9.30
CA PRO A 53 -10.24 -8.16 8.19
C PRO A 53 -9.21 -7.26 7.51
N GLY A 54 -8.11 -7.85 7.07
CA GLY A 54 -6.99 -7.15 6.45
C GLY A 54 -7.20 -6.95 4.95
N ASN A 55 -8.20 -6.19 4.59
CA ASN A 55 -8.61 -5.94 3.21
C ASN A 55 -8.33 -4.49 2.86
N ASP A 56 -7.63 -4.27 1.74
CA ASP A 56 -7.27 -2.94 1.26
C ASP A 56 -8.49 -2.05 1.01
N GLY A 57 -9.62 -2.62 0.60
CA GLY A 57 -10.83 -1.86 0.29
C GLY A 57 -11.39 -1.08 1.46
N PHE A 58 -11.19 -1.53 2.69
CA PHE A 58 -11.65 -0.81 3.89
C PHE A 58 -11.00 0.56 4.07
N TYR A 59 -9.82 0.75 3.48
CA TYR A 59 -9.02 1.97 3.69
C TYR A 59 -9.00 2.88 2.48
N ALA A 60 -9.76 2.54 1.43
CA ALA A 60 -9.75 3.31 0.18
C ALA A 60 -10.26 4.74 0.38
N ASP A 61 -11.41 4.90 1.04
CA ASP A 61 -11.98 6.22 1.30
C ASP A 61 -11.09 7.05 2.24
N PHE A 62 -10.61 6.41 3.28
CA PHE A 62 -9.68 7.03 4.24
C PHE A 62 -8.41 7.53 3.53
N GLY A 63 -7.82 6.70 2.68
CA GLY A 63 -6.61 7.06 1.94
C GLY A 63 -6.84 8.23 1.00
N GLN A 64 -7.96 8.24 0.28
CA GLN A 64 -8.31 9.34 -0.61
C GLN A 64 -8.48 10.66 0.15
N LYS A 65 -9.15 10.60 1.30
CA LYS A 65 -9.37 11.79 2.14
C LYS A 65 -8.07 12.33 2.72
N ILE A 66 -7.19 11.45 3.18
CA ILE A 66 -5.87 11.86 3.69
C ILE A 66 -5.07 12.56 2.60
N LEU A 67 -4.99 11.98 1.40
CA LEU A 67 -4.24 12.58 0.31
C LEU A 67 -4.81 13.93 -0.10
N LYS A 68 -6.13 14.03 -0.16
CA LYS A 68 -6.78 15.30 -0.48
C LYS A 68 -6.42 16.37 0.54
N CYS A 69 -6.46 16.04 1.84
CA CYS A 69 -6.10 16.98 2.90
C CYS A 69 -4.64 17.42 2.80
N LEU A 70 -3.72 16.49 2.52
CA LEU A 70 -2.30 16.81 2.40
C LEU A 70 -2.02 17.71 1.21
N LEU A 71 -2.64 17.42 0.07
CA LEU A 71 -2.46 18.23 -1.14
C LEU A 71 -3.02 19.63 -0.95
N LEU A 72 -4.19 19.76 -0.33
CA LEU A 72 -4.78 21.07 -0.04
C LEU A 72 -3.93 21.86 0.96
N ARG A 73 -3.37 21.19 1.96
CA ARG A 73 -2.47 21.82 2.92
C ARG A 73 -1.22 22.36 2.22
N ASP A 74 -0.57 21.55 1.38
CA ASP A 74 0.63 21.97 0.66
C ASP A 74 0.34 23.18 -0.22
N GLU A 75 -0.79 23.20 -0.91
CA GLU A 75 -1.21 24.35 -1.72
C GLU A 75 -1.42 25.60 -0.86
N ARG A 76 -2.12 25.47 0.28
CA ARG A 76 -2.45 26.60 1.15
C ARG A 76 -1.23 27.25 1.77
N VAL A 77 -0.22 26.45 2.19
CA VAL A 77 0.99 26.97 2.80
C VAL A 77 2.07 27.36 1.80
N GLY A 78 1.77 27.21 0.50
CA GLY A 78 2.71 27.56 -0.58
C GLY A 78 3.88 26.61 -0.70
N ASN A 79 3.79 25.41 -0.13
CA ASN A 79 4.84 24.43 -0.24
C ASN A 79 4.90 23.86 -1.65
N ARG A 80 6.09 23.42 -2.04
CA ARG A 80 6.27 22.70 -3.29
C ARG A 80 5.39 21.45 -3.27
N LYS A 81 4.68 21.21 -4.36
CA LYS A 81 3.81 20.04 -4.51
C LYS A 81 4.63 18.76 -4.37
N ARG A 82 4.23 17.92 -3.43
CA ARG A 82 4.84 16.60 -3.21
C ARG A 82 4.03 15.54 -3.90
N HIS A 83 4.70 14.44 -4.24
CA HIS A 83 4.05 13.27 -4.84
C HIS A 83 3.71 12.26 -3.74
N TYR A 84 2.44 12.23 -3.35
CA TYR A 84 1.96 11.34 -2.28
C TYR A 84 1.45 10.03 -2.85
N LEU A 85 1.85 8.93 -2.21
CA LEU A 85 1.35 7.60 -2.51
C LEU A 85 0.86 6.95 -1.22
N PHE A 86 -0.38 6.46 -1.23
CA PHE A 86 -0.97 5.78 -0.08
C PHE A 86 -1.12 4.30 -0.42
N TYR A 87 -0.33 3.47 0.22
CA TYR A 87 -0.33 2.03 0.01
C TYR A 87 -1.10 1.32 1.11
N THR A 88 -1.91 0.34 0.73
CA THR A 88 -2.50 -0.61 1.68
C THR A 88 -2.15 -2.02 1.22
N VAL A 89 -1.51 -2.78 2.08
CA VAL A 89 -1.09 -4.16 1.81
C VAL A 89 -2.03 -5.09 2.54
N SER A 90 -2.84 -5.83 1.79
CA SER A 90 -3.80 -6.77 2.38
C SER A 90 -3.07 -7.91 3.08
N HIS A 91 -3.67 -8.43 4.14
CA HIS A 91 -3.14 -9.61 4.83
C HIS A 91 -3.32 -10.86 3.98
N LEU A 92 -2.40 -11.81 4.13
CA LEU A 92 -2.50 -13.11 3.46
C LEU A 92 -3.79 -13.81 3.89
N ASN A 93 -4.50 -14.34 2.92
CA ASN A 93 -5.78 -15.06 3.07
C ASN A 93 -6.94 -14.22 3.62
N HIS A 94 -6.81 -12.89 3.66
CA HIS A 94 -7.93 -12.00 3.98
C HIS A 94 -8.65 -11.49 2.74
N VAL A 95 -8.11 -11.76 1.56
CA VAL A 95 -8.70 -11.42 0.27
C VAL A 95 -8.66 -12.66 -0.61
N VAL A 96 -9.77 -12.90 -1.33
CA VAL A 96 -9.88 -14.07 -2.20
C VAL A 96 -8.88 -13.97 -3.34
N LEU A 97 -8.05 -15.00 -3.49
CA LEU A 97 -7.07 -15.09 -4.57
C LEU A 97 -7.77 -15.37 -5.89
N PRO A 98 -7.47 -14.63 -6.97
CA PRO A 98 -8.04 -14.92 -8.28
C PRO A 98 -7.65 -16.31 -8.76
N ASN A 99 -8.57 -16.95 -9.51
CA ASN A 99 -8.33 -18.32 -10.00
C ASN A 99 -7.07 -18.43 -10.84
N GLU A 100 -6.75 -17.40 -11.61
CA GLU A 100 -5.56 -17.34 -12.47
C GLU A 100 -4.25 -17.46 -11.68
N LEU A 101 -4.28 -17.10 -10.41
CA LEU A 101 -3.09 -17.07 -9.56
C LEU A 101 -3.02 -18.23 -8.56
N LYS A 102 -4.07 -19.06 -8.46
CA LYS A 102 -4.15 -20.07 -7.41
C LYS A 102 -3.05 -21.13 -7.49
N ASN A 103 -2.52 -21.40 -8.67
CA ASN A 103 -1.52 -22.44 -8.88
C ASN A 103 -0.10 -21.88 -9.04
N SER A 104 0.09 -20.59 -8.77
CA SER A 104 1.39 -19.95 -8.85
C SER A 104 1.79 -19.37 -7.49
N GLY A 105 3.09 -19.19 -7.28
CA GLY A 105 3.63 -18.73 -6.00
C GLY A 105 3.67 -19.83 -4.95
N LYS A 106 4.08 -19.48 -3.75
CA LYS A 106 4.21 -20.42 -2.61
C LYS A 106 2.92 -20.63 -1.86
N HIS A 107 2.02 -19.68 -1.97
CA HIS A 107 0.82 -19.58 -1.15
C HIS A 107 -0.32 -20.38 -1.77
N ARG A 108 -1.05 -21.09 -0.94
CA ARG A 108 -2.32 -21.75 -1.28
C ARG A 108 -3.44 -21.09 -0.50
N HIS A 109 -4.65 -21.04 -1.07
CA HIS A 109 -5.78 -20.38 -0.44
C HIS A 109 -6.22 -21.03 0.89
N TYR A 110 -5.81 -22.28 1.14
CA TYR A 110 -6.10 -23.00 2.40
C TYR A 110 -4.96 -22.88 3.42
N ASP A 111 -3.86 -22.21 3.09
CA ASP A 111 -2.75 -22.02 4.01
C ASP A 111 -3.19 -21.16 5.19
N LEU A 112 -2.72 -21.53 6.38
CA LEU A 112 -2.95 -20.76 7.60
C LEU A 112 -1.72 -19.91 7.90
N PHE A 113 -1.96 -18.66 8.25
CA PHE A 113 -0.89 -17.73 8.58
C PHE A 113 -1.06 -17.21 10.00
N LYS A 114 0.00 -17.37 10.79
CA LYS A 114 0.08 -16.82 12.14
C LYS A 114 0.43 -15.34 12.10
N LEU A 115 0.30 -14.68 13.24
CA LEU A 115 0.64 -13.26 13.34
C LEU A 115 2.07 -12.97 12.87
N ASP A 116 3.03 -13.80 13.29
CA ASP A 116 4.43 -13.59 12.88
C ASP A 116 4.63 -13.74 11.36
N ASP A 117 3.86 -14.61 10.72
CA ASP A 117 3.87 -14.75 9.26
C ASP A 117 3.38 -13.47 8.59
N GLN A 118 2.32 -12.85 9.14
CA GLN A 118 1.78 -11.59 8.62
C GLN A 118 2.76 -10.44 8.83
N VAL A 119 3.45 -10.41 9.96
CA VAL A 119 4.49 -9.41 10.23
C VAL A 119 5.63 -9.55 9.23
N GLN A 120 6.13 -10.77 9.03
CA GLN A 120 7.19 -11.03 8.06
C GLN A 120 6.77 -10.66 6.65
N HIS A 121 5.52 -10.94 6.29
CA HIS A 121 4.93 -10.59 5.02
C HIS A 121 4.99 -9.07 4.77
N LYS A 122 4.65 -8.26 5.77
CA LYS A 122 4.70 -6.80 5.64
C LYS A 122 6.13 -6.28 5.52
N LEU A 123 7.04 -6.91 6.25
CA LEU A 123 8.46 -6.57 6.15
C LEU A 123 9.01 -6.90 4.76
N ASP A 124 8.62 -8.05 4.21
CA ASP A 124 8.99 -8.44 2.85
C ASP A 124 8.46 -7.44 1.83
N PHE A 125 7.21 -6.96 2.01
CA PHE A 125 6.64 -5.95 1.14
C PHE A 125 7.48 -4.68 1.15
N VAL A 126 7.86 -4.20 2.32
CA VAL A 126 8.66 -2.98 2.46
C VAL A 126 9.99 -3.14 1.73
N ARG A 127 10.62 -4.31 1.85
CA ARG A 127 11.91 -4.58 1.22
C ARG A 127 11.83 -4.77 -0.29
N GLU A 128 10.78 -5.44 -0.76
CA GLU A 128 10.68 -5.86 -2.16
C GLU A 128 9.90 -4.90 -3.04
N GLN A 129 8.85 -4.27 -2.52
CA GLN A 129 7.86 -3.57 -3.33
C GLN A 129 7.69 -2.09 -3.00
N LEU A 130 7.96 -1.68 -1.76
CA LEU A 130 7.73 -0.28 -1.40
C LEU A 130 8.72 0.62 -2.15
N PRO A 131 8.24 1.65 -2.87
CA PRO A 131 9.13 2.53 -3.60
C PRO A 131 9.98 3.37 -2.65
N MET A 132 11.19 3.68 -3.06
CA MET A 132 12.02 4.62 -2.34
C MET A 132 11.37 6.00 -2.35
N ALA A 133 11.45 6.70 -1.23
CA ALA A 133 10.79 7.98 -1.06
C ALA A 133 11.60 8.88 -0.14
N GLN A 134 11.32 10.19 -0.22
CA GLN A 134 11.91 11.17 0.68
C GLN A 134 11.49 10.88 2.13
N LYS A 135 10.22 10.51 2.32
CA LYS A 135 9.67 10.16 3.64
C LYS A 135 8.70 9.00 3.51
N VAL A 136 8.71 8.14 4.51
CA VAL A 136 7.77 7.04 4.63
C VAL A 136 7.09 7.15 5.99
N TYR A 137 5.75 7.18 5.98
CA TYR A 137 4.93 7.15 7.18
C TYR A 137 4.22 5.80 7.24
N ILE A 138 4.24 5.16 8.40
CA ILE A 138 3.55 3.89 8.59
C ILE A 138 2.38 4.13 9.53
N LEU A 139 1.17 3.77 9.07
CA LEU A 139 -0.05 3.83 9.86
C LEU A 139 -0.52 2.40 10.13
N GLY A 140 -0.92 2.13 11.34
CA GLY A 140 -1.46 0.83 11.70
C GLY A 140 -2.83 0.98 12.34
N HIS A 141 -3.76 0.08 11.98
CA HIS A 141 -5.09 0.05 12.54
C HIS A 141 -5.29 -1.25 13.32
N SER A 142 -5.64 -1.16 14.61
CA SER A 142 -5.91 -2.32 15.47
C SER A 142 -4.71 -3.27 15.49
N ILE A 143 -4.86 -4.53 15.07
CA ILE A 143 -3.74 -5.50 15.01
C ILE A 143 -2.62 -5.00 14.10
N GLY A 144 -2.93 -4.19 13.10
CA GLY A 144 -1.92 -3.57 12.24
C GLY A 144 -1.00 -2.64 13.00
N ALA A 145 -1.53 -1.92 14.00
CA ALA A 145 -0.70 -1.07 14.86
C ALA A 145 0.30 -1.91 15.67
N TYR A 146 -0.12 -3.07 16.15
CA TYR A 146 0.78 -4.01 16.82
C TYR A 146 1.86 -4.53 15.87
N MET A 147 1.47 -4.90 14.64
CA MET A 147 2.42 -5.40 13.63
C MET A 147 3.51 -4.40 13.31
N MET A 148 3.17 -3.12 13.15
CA MET A 148 4.14 -2.11 12.76
C MET A 148 5.19 -1.83 13.84
N LEU A 149 4.90 -2.21 15.09
CA LEU A 149 5.82 -2.04 16.20
C LEU A 149 6.77 -3.24 16.40
N ARG A 150 6.55 -4.32 15.65
CA ARG A 150 7.39 -5.52 15.68
C ARG A 150 8.51 -5.41 14.66
#